data_00cb948d6eed4d532771901b519ef803
#
_entry.id   00cb948d6eed4d532771901b519ef803
#
_cell.length_a   1.000
_cell.length_b   1.000
_cell.length_c   1.000
_cell.angle_alpha   90.00
_cell.angle_beta   90.00
_cell.angle_gamma   90.00
#
_symmetry.space_group_name_H-M   'P 1'
#
loop_
_entity.id
_entity.type
_entity.pdbx_description
1 polymer ?
#
loop_
_entity_poly.entity_id
_entity_poly.type
_entity_poly.pdbx_seq_one_letter_code
_entity_poly.pdbx_strand_id
1 'polypeptide(L)'
;MFMGYEWQGCGFDGDHNVFFLDNEQDMKHPMRYQELRDDYKDTEAIGIPHHVAYQLGSRGENWATHDENFSPFAEIYSSHGCSENDTGGMDMERHLHMGPRTGETCYERGLEAGLHVGCMASGDNHNVPAACDHGTMCVLAEDASKAAIWAGMKARHVYGVSRSRMEIDFTADDKMMGDVIAPGKHNMKISICAADAIDRVELLKNNVLEEMIVHSGSWENKKIADDEVIRVKFTVEFGWGPNPRFYKDMLVKEWDGSLNVEGKLLSIDKEWNSYGQKLY
;
A
#
# COMPACT_ATOMS: atom_id res chain seq x y z
N MET A 1 -9.95 -2.68 -20.45
CA MET A 1 -8.84 -1.77 -20.15
C MET A 1 -9.41 -0.37 -19.92
N PHE A 2 -8.94 0.35 -18.90
CA PHE A 2 -9.26 1.75 -18.65
C PHE A 2 -8.17 2.62 -19.27
N MET A 3 -8.54 3.71 -19.89
CA MET A 3 -7.59 4.75 -20.31
C MET A 3 -7.34 5.67 -19.12
N GLY A 4 -6.12 6.19 -19.04
CA GLY A 4 -5.73 7.08 -17.96
C GLY A 4 -4.37 7.73 -18.21
N TYR A 5 -4.00 8.60 -17.32
CA TYR A 5 -2.71 9.28 -17.32
C TYR A 5 -2.29 9.65 -15.90
N GLU A 6 -1.03 9.91 -15.70
CA GLU A 6 -0.51 10.46 -14.45
C GLU A 6 -0.56 11.97 -14.47
N TRP A 7 -1.18 12.56 -13.45
CA TRP A 7 -1.21 14.00 -13.20
C TRP A 7 -0.32 14.33 -11.99
N GLN A 8 0.53 15.33 -12.14
CA GLN A 8 1.47 15.76 -11.11
C GLN A 8 1.21 17.19 -10.62
N GLY A 9 0.48 18.00 -11.38
CA GLY A 9 0.16 19.38 -11.05
C GLY A 9 1.40 20.21 -10.69
N CYS A 10 1.33 20.91 -9.56
CA CYS A 10 2.45 21.66 -9.00
C CYS A 10 3.13 20.95 -7.82
N GLY A 11 2.78 19.68 -7.55
CA GLY A 11 3.32 18.88 -6.46
C GLY A 11 2.75 19.18 -5.06
N PHE A 12 1.87 20.17 -4.93
CA PHE A 12 1.28 20.54 -3.62
C PHE A 12 0.24 19.56 -3.09
N ASP A 13 -0.43 18.86 -4.00
CA ASP A 13 -1.59 18.04 -3.66
C ASP A 13 -1.31 16.54 -3.93
N GLY A 14 -0.03 16.16 -4.06
CA GLY A 14 0.38 14.80 -4.43
C GLY A 14 0.24 14.54 -5.93
N ASP A 15 0.72 13.38 -6.35
CA ASP A 15 0.60 12.91 -7.73
C ASP A 15 -0.58 11.93 -7.82
N HIS A 16 -1.35 11.99 -8.92
CA HIS A 16 -2.55 11.17 -9.08
C HIS A 16 -2.58 10.45 -10.43
N ASN A 17 -2.96 9.19 -10.40
CA ASN A 17 -3.29 8.45 -11.61
C ASN A 17 -4.77 8.66 -11.93
N VAL A 18 -5.07 9.35 -13.03
CA VAL A 18 -6.44 9.63 -13.45
C VAL A 18 -6.90 8.58 -14.47
N PHE A 19 -7.99 7.90 -14.18
CA PHE A 19 -8.61 6.90 -15.05
C PHE A 19 -10.04 7.27 -15.41
N PHE A 20 -10.49 6.76 -16.56
CA PHE A 20 -11.81 7.05 -17.11
C PHE A 20 -12.58 5.77 -17.40
N LEU A 21 -13.90 5.81 -17.13
CA LEU A 21 -14.79 4.76 -17.60
C LEU A 21 -14.87 4.77 -19.12
N ASP A 22 -15.02 5.93 -19.74
CA ASP A 22 -15.05 6.11 -21.19
C ASP A 22 -13.65 6.42 -21.73
N ASN A 23 -13.30 5.87 -22.88
CA ASN A 23 -11.96 5.95 -23.42
C ASN A 23 -11.65 7.27 -24.16
N GLU A 24 -12.67 8.06 -24.51
CA GLU A 24 -12.50 9.28 -25.32
C GLU A 24 -12.57 10.54 -24.43
N GLN A 25 -11.61 10.66 -23.52
CA GLN A 25 -11.52 11.82 -22.62
C GLN A 25 -10.23 12.61 -22.85
N ASP A 26 -10.35 13.93 -22.76
CA ASP A 26 -9.22 14.83 -22.84
C ASP A 26 -8.40 14.79 -21.52
N MET A 27 -7.08 14.73 -21.65
CA MET A 27 -6.18 14.91 -20.52
C MET A 27 -6.14 16.37 -20.09
N LYS A 28 -6.44 16.64 -18.83
CA LYS A 28 -6.38 17.97 -18.21
C LYS A 28 -5.15 18.06 -17.32
N HIS A 29 -4.48 19.20 -17.35
CA HIS A 29 -3.26 19.43 -16.57
C HIS A 29 -3.33 20.71 -15.74
N PRO A 30 -4.36 20.92 -14.90
CA PRO A 30 -4.38 22.06 -14.00
C PRO A 30 -3.26 21.96 -12.96
N MET A 31 -3.00 23.06 -12.26
CA MET A 31 -1.93 23.10 -11.27
C MET A 31 -2.33 22.50 -9.92
N ARG A 32 -3.61 22.53 -9.59
CA ARG A 32 -4.14 22.10 -8.28
C ARG A 32 -5.14 20.96 -8.42
N TYR A 33 -5.18 20.09 -7.40
CA TYR A 33 -6.08 18.94 -7.37
C TYR A 33 -7.58 19.33 -7.41
N GLN A 34 -7.96 20.43 -6.74
CA GLN A 34 -9.35 20.90 -6.79
C GLN A 34 -9.76 21.30 -8.22
N GLU A 35 -8.84 21.90 -8.98
CA GLU A 35 -9.08 22.24 -10.38
C GLU A 35 -9.22 20.98 -11.22
N LEU A 36 -8.38 19.97 -10.98
CA LEU A 36 -8.45 18.66 -11.65
C LEU A 36 -9.82 18.00 -11.41
N ARG A 37 -10.25 17.92 -10.17
CA ARG A 37 -11.57 17.40 -9.79
C ARG A 37 -12.70 18.18 -10.48
N ASP A 38 -12.63 19.49 -10.46
CA ASP A 38 -13.65 20.38 -11.05
C ASP A 38 -13.70 20.24 -12.58
N ASP A 39 -12.55 20.01 -13.23
CA ASP A 39 -12.45 19.76 -14.66
C ASP A 39 -13.12 18.43 -15.09
N TYR A 40 -13.22 17.46 -14.16
CA TYR A 40 -13.84 16.14 -14.41
C TYR A 40 -15.16 15.90 -13.67
N LYS A 41 -15.76 16.94 -13.09
CA LYS A 41 -16.99 16.80 -12.28
C LYS A 41 -18.19 16.17 -13.01
N ASP A 42 -18.24 16.33 -14.33
CA ASP A 42 -19.29 15.79 -15.21
C ASP A 42 -18.80 14.57 -16.02
N THR A 43 -17.65 13.99 -15.62
CA THR A 43 -17.01 12.86 -16.29
C THR A 43 -16.90 11.69 -15.32
N GLU A 44 -17.16 10.46 -15.80
CA GLU A 44 -16.85 9.24 -15.02
C GLU A 44 -15.33 9.05 -14.95
N ALA A 45 -14.73 9.71 -13.97
CA ALA A 45 -13.30 9.70 -13.70
C ALA A 45 -13.01 9.31 -12.26
N ILE A 46 -11.85 8.72 -12.03
CA ILE A 46 -11.25 8.42 -10.72
C ILE A 46 -9.84 8.95 -10.74
N GLY A 47 -9.49 9.78 -9.77
CA GLY A 47 -8.10 10.18 -9.48
C GLY A 47 -7.56 9.34 -8.33
N ILE A 48 -6.46 8.64 -8.54
CA ILE A 48 -5.87 7.75 -7.53
C ILE A 48 -4.59 8.40 -7.01
N PRO A 49 -4.56 8.89 -5.76
CA PRO A 49 -3.30 9.29 -5.14
C PRO A 49 -2.34 8.12 -5.12
N HIS A 50 -1.11 8.32 -5.61
CA HIS A 50 -0.11 7.27 -5.59
C HIS A 50 1.18 7.75 -4.92
N HIS A 51 2.02 6.81 -4.46
CA HIS A 51 3.22 7.02 -3.64
C HIS A 51 3.06 8.14 -2.59
N VAL A 52 1.92 8.13 -1.89
CA VAL A 52 1.41 9.24 -1.06
C VAL A 52 2.36 9.73 0.03
N ALA A 53 3.28 8.89 0.52
CA ALA A 53 4.16 9.18 1.66
C ALA A 53 5.45 9.92 1.29
N TYR A 54 5.38 10.90 0.40
CA TYR A 54 6.42 11.92 0.21
C TYR A 54 6.09 13.18 1.02
N GLN A 55 7.03 14.10 1.09
CA GLN A 55 6.85 15.35 1.82
C GLN A 55 5.69 16.17 1.24
N LEU A 56 4.84 16.68 2.11
CA LEU A 56 3.77 17.61 1.73
C LEU A 56 4.35 18.82 0.98
N GLY A 57 3.73 19.18 -0.13
CA GLY A 57 4.22 20.23 -1.02
C GLY A 57 5.33 19.78 -1.98
N SER A 58 5.72 18.51 -1.89
CA SER A 58 6.70 17.87 -2.78
C SER A 58 6.27 16.41 -3.06
N ARG A 59 5.21 16.22 -3.84
CA ARG A 59 4.58 14.95 -4.24
C ARG A 59 3.82 14.18 -3.15
N GLY A 60 3.93 14.54 -1.88
CA GLY A 60 3.15 13.92 -0.81
C GLY A 60 1.68 14.31 -0.89
N GLU A 61 0.81 13.36 -0.57
CA GLU A 61 -0.64 13.57 -0.60
C GLU A 61 -1.07 14.67 0.38
N ASN A 62 -1.97 15.51 -0.09
CA ASN A 62 -2.59 16.55 0.72
C ASN A 62 -4.00 16.11 1.16
N TRP A 63 -4.08 15.33 2.22
CA TRP A 63 -5.33 14.82 2.75
C TRP A 63 -6.35 15.92 3.11
N ALA A 64 -5.92 17.17 3.31
CA ALA A 64 -6.82 18.29 3.58
C ALA A 64 -7.61 18.75 2.35
N THR A 65 -7.15 18.43 1.15
CA THR A 65 -7.82 18.78 -0.11
C THR A 65 -8.47 17.57 -0.80
N HIS A 66 -8.27 16.38 -0.25
CA HIS A 66 -8.76 15.11 -0.79
C HIS A 66 -10.28 15.09 -0.91
N ASP A 67 -10.80 14.52 -2.00
CA ASP A 67 -12.23 14.34 -2.27
C ASP A 67 -12.53 12.86 -2.51
N GLU A 68 -13.25 12.23 -1.59
CA GLU A 68 -13.57 10.79 -1.61
C GLU A 68 -14.44 10.37 -2.82
N ASN A 69 -15.15 11.31 -3.46
CA ASN A 69 -15.96 11.01 -4.63
C ASN A 69 -15.14 10.90 -5.90
N PHE A 70 -14.11 11.74 -6.00
CA PHE A 70 -13.16 11.69 -7.12
C PHE A 70 -12.03 10.70 -6.87
N SER A 71 -11.56 10.58 -5.62
CA SER A 71 -10.47 9.71 -5.19
C SER A 71 -10.95 8.71 -4.12
N PRO A 72 -11.70 7.66 -4.49
CA PRO A 72 -12.32 6.74 -3.52
C PRO A 72 -11.31 5.83 -2.83
N PHE A 73 -10.10 5.69 -3.33
CA PHE A 73 -9.02 4.89 -2.76
C PHE A 73 -7.65 5.45 -3.13
N ALA A 74 -6.62 5.06 -2.41
CA ALA A 74 -5.24 5.50 -2.61
C ALA A 74 -4.28 4.31 -2.70
N GLU A 75 -3.13 4.51 -3.35
CA GLU A 75 -2.07 3.53 -3.42
C GLU A 75 -1.25 3.51 -2.13
N ILE A 76 -1.17 2.34 -1.52
CA ILE A 76 -0.36 2.10 -0.32
C ILE A 76 0.96 1.39 -0.61
N TYR A 77 1.12 0.81 -1.80
CA TYR A 77 2.34 0.08 -2.17
C TYR A 77 2.56 0.05 -3.68
N SER A 78 3.80 0.33 -4.08
CA SER A 78 4.26 0.21 -5.47
C SER A 78 5.78 0.02 -5.53
N SER A 79 6.41 0.34 -6.66
CA SER A 79 7.87 0.41 -6.77
C SER A 79 8.49 1.46 -5.84
N HIS A 80 7.70 2.41 -5.36
CA HIS A 80 8.09 3.40 -4.35
C HIS A 80 8.10 2.86 -2.90
N GLY A 81 7.82 1.59 -2.71
CA GLY A 81 7.70 0.96 -1.40
C GLY A 81 6.34 1.19 -0.74
N CYS A 82 6.26 0.96 0.56
CA CYS A 82 5.06 1.10 1.33
C CYS A 82 4.76 2.58 1.65
N SER A 83 3.51 2.97 1.49
CA SER A 83 2.98 4.28 1.86
C SER A 83 1.83 4.18 2.87
N GLU A 84 1.62 3.00 3.46
CA GLU A 84 0.55 2.76 4.42
C GLU A 84 0.80 3.53 5.73
N ASN A 85 1.96 3.32 6.32
CA ASN A 85 2.41 3.97 7.54
C ASN A 85 3.95 4.02 7.60
N ASP A 86 4.51 4.64 8.64
CA ASP A 86 5.95 4.74 8.89
C ASP A 86 6.46 3.78 9.99
N THR A 87 5.59 2.92 10.50
CA THR A 87 5.89 1.96 11.57
C THR A 87 5.67 0.50 11.15
N GLY A 88 5.21 0.28 9.93
CA GLY A 88 4.90 -1.04 9.41
C GLY A 88 6.13 -1.87 9.07
N GLY A 89 5.90 -3.16 8.81
CA GLY A 89 6.94 -4.11 8.44
C GLY A 89 7.41 -4.01 7.00
N MET A 90 6.91 -3.06 6.23
CA MET A 90 7.32 -2.80 4.85
C MET A 90 7.98 -1.43 4.74
N ASP A 91 9.06 -1.39 3.99
CA ASP A 91 9.89 -0.21 3.82
C ASP A 91 9.20 0.87 2.96
N MET A 92 9.17 2.11 3.45
CA MET A 92 8.77 3.29 2.70
C MET A 92 9.85 3.78 1.73
N GLU A 93 11.02 3.23 1.79
CA GLU A 93 12.22 3.78 1.20
C GLU A 93 12.50 3.27 -0.20
N ARG A 94 11.81 3.81 -1.15
CA ARG A 94 12.18 3.64 -2.55
C ARG A 94 12.39 5.02 -3.17
N HIS A 95 13.12 5.08 -4.25
CA HIS A 95 13.26 6.31 -5.06
C HIS A 95 13.63 7.57 -4.28
N LEU A 96 14.62 7.49 -3.41
CA LEU A 96 15.11 8.63 -2.60
C LEU A 96 15.46 9.88 -3.42
N HIS A 97 15.67 9.74 -4.72
CA HIS A 97 15.92 10.86 -5.62
C HIS A 97 14.70 11.77 -5.84
N MET A 98 13.50 11.31 -5.50
CA MET A 98 12.25 12.06 -5.67
C MET A 98 11.88 12.89 -4.44
N GLY A 99 12.62 12.81 -3.38
CA GLY A 99 12.38 13.53 -2.14
C GLY A 99 12.34 12.58 -0.92
N PRO A 100 12.38 13.15 0.29
CA PRO A 100 12.30 12.34 1.50
C PRO A 100 10.92 11.72 1.65
N ARG A 101 10.90 10.45 2.07
CA ARG A 101 9.69 9.78 2.50
C ARG A 101 9.34 10.23 3.91
N THR A 102 8.06 10.37 4.20
CA THR A 102 7.56 10.82 5.51
C THR A 102 6.25 10.16 5.88
N GLY A 103 6.06 9.87 7.16
CA GLY A 103 4.79 9.40 7.70
C GLY A 103 3.70 10.49 7.79
N GLU A 104 4.04 11.76 7.60
CA GLU A 104 3.08 12.87 7.70
C GLU A 104 1.98 12.83 6.62
N THR A 105 2.26 12.21 5.50
CA THR A 105 1.37 12.09 4.34
C THR A 105 0.99 10.65 4.01
N CYS A 106 1.39 9.68 4.84
CA CYS A 106 1.04 8.28 4.61
C CYS A 106 -0.49 8.06 4.67
N TYR A 107 -0.93 6.91 4.19
CA TYR A 107 -2.34 6.55 4.08
C TYR A 107 -3.09 6.63 5.43
N GLU A 108 -2.47 6.18 6.52
CA GLU A 108 -3.06 6.26 7.85
C GLU A 108 -3.48 7.68 8.24
N ARG A 109 -2.78 8.71 7.76
CA ARG A 109 -3.13 10.12 8.03
C ARG A 109 -4.44 10.52 7.36
N GLY A 110 -4.74 9.97 6.18
CA GLY A 110 -6.05 10.14 5.55
C GLY A 110 -7.17 9.53 6.40
N LEU A 111 -6.98 8.33 6.91
CA LEU A 111 -7.93 7.67 7.82
C LEU A 111 -8.10 8.44 9.15
N GLU A 112 -7.01 8.92 9.73
CA GLU A 112 -7.04 9.75 10.95
C GLU A 112 -7.77 11.09 10.75
N ALA A 113 -7.71 11.63 9.53
CA ALA A 113 -8.50 12.82 9.16
C ALA A 113 -10.00 12.52 9.01
N GLY A 114 -10.43 11.28 9.15
CA GLY A 114 -11.82 10.84 9.06
C GLY A 114 -12.29 10.55 7.63
N LEU A 115 -11.38 10.42 6.68
CA LEU A 115 -11.71 10.12 5.29
C LEU A 115 -12.06 8.62 5.11
N HIS A 116 -13.04 8.34 4.25
CA HIS A 116 -13.41 6.98 3.85
C HIS A 116 -12.70 6.60 2.56
N VAL A 117 -11.43 6.28 2.68
CA VAL A 117 -10.55 5.96 1.54
C VAL A 117 -10.19 4.49 1.57
N GLY A 118 -10.45 3.78 0.47
CA GLY A 118 -9.96 2.41 0.26
C GLY A 118 -8.46 2.40 -0.01
N CYS A 119 -7.85 1.21 -0.05
CA CYS A 119 -6.43 1.07 -0.36
C CYS A 119 -6.21 0.12 -1.54
N MET A 120 -5.16 0.40 -2.32
CA MET A 120 -4.74 -0.45 -3.42
C MET A 120 -3.22 -0.51 -3.52
N ALA A 121 -2.71 -1.41 -4.33
CA ALA A 121 -1.31 -1.49 -4.71
C ALA A 121 -1.16 -1.49 -6.23
N SER A 122 -0.03 -1.02 -6.73
CA SER A 122 0.29 -1.01 -8.16
C SER A 122 1.76 -1.27 -8.43
N GLY A 123 2.14 -1.28 -9.69
CA GLY A 123 3.54 -1.40 -10.09
C GLY A 123 4.29 -0.08 -10.06
N ASP A 124 3.66 0.98 -10.52
CA ASP A 124 4.32 2.26 -10.83
C ASP A 124 5.66 2.07 -11.55
N ASN A 125 5.67 1.13 -12.50
CA ASN A 125 6.87 0.76 -13.22
C ASN A 125 6.88 1.39 -14.62
N HIS A 126 8.07 1.82 -15.05
CA HIS A 126 8.26 2.49 -16.33
C HIS A 126 8.98 1.61 -17.36
N ASN A 127 9.44 0.41 -16.97
CA ASN A 127 10.35 -0.41 -17.75
C ASN A 127 9.81 -1.80 -18.08
N VAL A 128 8.75 -2.25 -17.44
CA VAL A 128 8.17 -3.59 -17.60
C VAL A 128 6.66 -3.49 -17.80
N PRO A 129 6.02 -4.51 -18.39
CA PRO A 129 4.57 -4.53 -18.49
C PRO A 129 3.89 -4.44 -17.13
N ALA A 130 2.67 -3.90 -17.12
CA ALA A 130 1.85 -3.81 -15.92
C ALA A 130 1.64 -5.19 -15.26
N ALA A 131 1.50 -5.21 -13.95
CA ALA A 131 1.28 -6.40 -13.12
C ALA A 131 2.41 -7.45 -13.16
N CYS A 132 3.59 -7.10 -13.64
CA CYS A 132 4.74 -8.02 -13.64
C CYS A 132 5.60 -7.90 -12.39
N ASP A 133 5.50 -6.81 -11.65
CA ASP A 133 6.35 -6.50 -10.50
C ASP A 133 5.61 -5.64 -9.47
N HIS A 134 6.10 -5.64 -8.23
CA HIS A 134 5.61 -4.87 -7.11
C HIS A 134 4.15 -5.19 -6.72
N GLY A 135 3.26 -4.20 -6.80
CA GLY A 135 1.89 -4.30 -6.32
C GLY A 135 0.86 -4.55 -7.41
N THR A 136 -0.29 -5.02 -6.98
CA THR A 136 -1.47 -5.22 -7.85
C THR A 136 -2.73 -4.85 -7.07
N MET A 137 -3.64 -4.13 -7.71
CA MET A 137 -4.98 -3.86 -7.19
C MET A 137 -5.89 -5.07 -7.44
N CYS A 138 -6.64 -5.45 -6.42
CA CYS A 138 -7.75 -6.37 -6.53
C CYS A 138 -9.07 -5.60 -6.39
N VAL A 139 -10.05 -5.94 -7.20
CA VAL A 139 -11.39 -5.33 -7.19
C VAL A 139 -12.43 -6.42 -7.02
N LEU A 140 -13.31 -6.26 -6.05
CA LEU A 140 -14.48 -7.11 -5.88
C LEU A 140 -15.63 -6.53 -6.74
N ALA A 141 -16.03 -7.28 -7.76
CA ALA A 141 -17.01 -6.86 -8.75
C ALA A 141 -17.97 -8.03 -9.06
N GLU A 142 -19.18 -7.74 -9.52
CA GLU A 142 -20.16 -8.77 -9.88
C GLU A 142 -19.69 -9.66 -11.03
N ASP A 143 -18.97 -9.06 -11.99
CA ASP A 143 -18.36 -9.76 -13.11
C ASP A 143 -17.12 -9.02 -13.64
N ALA A 144 -16.46 -9.56 -14.66
CA ALA A 144 -15.26 -8.98 -15.26
C ALA A 144 -15.55 -7.91 -16.33
N SER A 145 -16.79 -7.39 -16.41
CA SER A 145 -17.10 -6.29 -17.31
C SER A 145 -16.45 -4.99 -16.84
N LYS A 146 -16.16 -4.09 -17.80
CA LYS A 146 -15.60 -2.78 -17.50
C LYS A 146 -16.48 -1.99 -16.53
N ALA A 147 -17.81 -2.07 -16.71
CA ALA A 147 -18.79 -1.36 -15.89
C ALA A 147 -18.84 -1.92 -14.45
N ALA A 148 -18.85 -3.25 -14.27
CA ALA A 148 -18.86 -3.88 -12.95
C ALA A 148 -17.57 -3.60 -12.17
N ILE A 149 -16.40 -3.69 -12.83
CA ILE A 149 -15.12 -3.33 -12.22
C ILE A 149 -15.12 -1.86 -11.81
N TRP A 150 -15.60 -0.95 -12.65
CA TRP A 150 -15.70 0.47 -12.33
C TRP A 150 -16.61 0.73 -11.12
N ALA A 151 -17.76 0.07 -11.05
CA ALA A 151 -18.66 0.18 -9.93
C ALA A 151 -18.00 -0.31 -8.61
N GLY A 152 -17.26 -1.42 -8.66
CA GLY A 152 -16.49 -1.91 -7.52
C GLY A 152 -15.43 -0.91 -7.07
N MET A 153 -14.71 -0.30 -8.01
CA MET A 153 -13.73 0.76 -7.71
C MET A 153 -14.39 1.96 -7.04
N LYS A 154 -15.49 2.47 -7.59
CA LYS A 154 -16.23 3.62 -7.02
C LYS A 154 -16.80 3.31 -5.63
N ALA A 155 -17.15 2.07 -5.36
CA ALA A 155 -17.64 1.60 -4.08
C ALA A 155 -16.52 1.31 -3.06
N ARG A 156 -15.25 1.47 -3.42
CA ARG A 156 -14.08 1.11 -2.59
C ARG A 156 -13.97 -0.39 -2.28
N HIS A 157 -14.61 -1.23 -3.07
CA HIS A 157 -14.50 -2.69 -2.98
C HIS A 157 -13.15 -3.14 -3.57
N VAL A 158 -12.08 -2.63 -3.01
CA VAL A 158 -10.71 -2.81 -3.49
C VAL A 158 -9.75 -3.13 -2.36
N TYR A 159 -8.68 -3.85 -2.69
CA TYR A 159 -7.53 -4.02 -1.81
C TYR A 159 -6.24 -4.17 -2.62
N GLY A 160 -5.11 -3.97 -1.96
CA GLY A 160 -3.81 -4.13 -2.58
C GLY A 160 -3.12 -5.44 -2.18
N VAL A 161 -2.39 -6.05 -3.12
CA VAL A 161 -1.46 -7.14 -2.85
C VAL A 161 -0.06 -6.75 -3.32
N SER A 162 0.95 -7.11 -2.54
CA SER A 162 2.36 -6.89 -2.87
C SER A 162 3.01 -8.23 -3.24
N ARG A 163 3.52 -8.36 -4.47
CA ARG A 163 4.31 -9.49 -4.97
C ARG A 163 3.64 -10.87 -5.01
N SER A 164 2.84 -11.22 -4.02
CA SER A 164 2.16 -12.51 -3.94
C SER A 164 0.66 -12.35 -4.17
N ARG A 165 0.06 -13.26 -4.94
CA ARG A 165 -1.40 -13.25 -5.13
C ARG A 165 -2.09 -13.72 -3.85
N MET A 166 -3.09 -12.94 -3.43
CA MET A 166 -3.86 -13.21 -2.24
C MET A 166 -5.31 -12.85 -2.49
N GLU A 167 -6.21 -13.74 -2.14
CA GLU A 167 -7.65 -13.49 -2.13
C GLU A 167 -8.07 -13.18 -0.71
N ILE A 168 -8.72 -12.03 -0.52
CA ILE A 168 -9.20 -11.56 0.77
C ILE A 168 -10.70 -11.30 0.67
N ASP A 169 -11.46 -11.95 1.54
CA ASP A 169 -12.86 -11.65 1.78
C ASP A 169 -13.01 -11.18 3.24
N PHE A 170 -13.33 -9.90 3.39
CA PHE A 170 -13.50 -9.25 4.69
C PHE A 170 -14.87 -8.61 4.75
N THR A 171 -15.71 -9.15 5.62
CA THR A 171 -17.10 -8.70 5.76
C THR A 171 -17.44 -8.36 7.20
N ALA A 172 -18.36 -7.42 7.37
CA ALA A 172 -19.03 -7.10 8.62
C ALA A 172 -20.54 -7.33 8.44
N ASP A 173 -21.06 -8.39 9.05
CA ASP A 173 -22.40 -8.91 8.78
C ASP A 173 -22.61 -9.22 7.28
N ASP A 174 -23.45 -8.45 6.58
CA ASP A 174 -23.71 -8.56 5.14
C ASP A 174 -22.95 -7.53 4.29
N LYS A 175 -22.09 -6.72 4.91
CA LYS A 175 -21.33 -5.65 4.25
C LYS A 175 -19.91 -6.10 3.97
N MET A 176 -19.39 -5.71 2.81
CA MET A 176 -18.03 -6.04 2.42
C MET A 176 -17.05 -4.88 2.68
N MET A 177 -15.76 -5.15 2.51
CA MET A 177 -14.73 -4.12 2.61
C MET A 177 -15.05 -2.92 1.72
N GLY A 178 -14.83 -1.70 2.23
CA GLY A 178 -15.17 -0.44 1.55
C GLY A 178 -16.55 0.11 1.90
N ASP A 179 -17.46 -0.70 2.40
CA ASP A 179 -18.77 -0.25 2.84
C ASP A 179 -18.71 0.54 4.14
N VAL A 180 -19.65 1.46 4.29
CA VAL A 180 -19.89 2.18 5.54
C VAL A 180 -21.02 1.50 6.30
N ILE A 181 -20.78 1.15 7.56
CA ILE A 181 -21.74 0.48 8.43
C ILE A 181 -22.16 1.40 9.58
N ALA A 182 -23.38 1.20 10.09
CA ALA A 182 -23.87 1.95 11.24
C ALA A 182 -23.06 1.59 12.50
N PRO A 183 -22.87 2.50 13.46
CA PRO A 183 -22.26 2.16 14.72
C PRO A 183 -23.00 1.03 15.44
N GLY A 184 -22.25 0.06 15.99
CA GLY A 184 -22.87 -1.07 16.68
C GLY A 184 -21.91 -2.23 16.90
N LYS A 185 -22.47 -3.35 17.31
CA LYS A 185 -21.75 -4.63 17.41
C LYS A 185 -22.00 -5.41 16.11
N HIS A 186 -20.94 -5.78 15.45
CA HIS A 186 -20.96 -6.49 14.17
C HIS A 186 -20.20 -7.81 14.26
N ASN A 187 -20.61 -8.78 13.47
CA ASN A 187 -19.86 -10.01 13.27
C ASN A 187 -18.89 -9.82 12.11
N MET A 188 -17.61 -9.76 12.43
CA MET A 188 -16.55 -9.67 11.43
C MET A 188 -16.18 -11.08 10.94
N LYS A 189 -16.04 -11.23 9.63
CA LYS A 189 -15.56 -12.46 9.01
C LYS A 189 -14.43 -12.13 8.07
N ILE A 190 -13.32 -12.85 8.23
CA ILE A 190 -12.13 -12.72 7.39
C ILE A 190 -11.83 -14.10 6.80
N SER A 191 -11.70 -14.17 5.48
CA SER A 191 -11.24 -15.35 4.75
C SER A 191 -10.09 -14.94 3.85
N ILE A 192 -8.95 -15.63 3.98
CA ILE A 192 -7.75 -15.34 3.22
C ILE A 192 -7.24 -16.61 2.57
N CYS A 193 -7.01 -16.55 1.26
CA CYS A 193 -6.33 -17.59 0.50
C CYS A 193 -5.11 -16.98 -0.20
N ALA A 194 -3.93 -17.40 0.19
CA ALA A 194 -2.67 -16.91 -0.37
C ALA A 194 -1.97 -17.97 -1.19
N ALA A 195 -1.15 -17.53 -2.15
CA ALA A 195 -0.32 -18.41 -2.97
C ALA A 195 0.88 -19.00 -2.19
N ASP A 196 1.20 -18.43 -1.04
CA ASP A 196 2.26 -18.87 -0.12
C ASP A 196 1.74 -18.86 1.31
N ALA A 197 2.55 -19.31 2.25
CA ALA A 197 2.21 -19.38 3.66
C ALA A 197 1.91 -17.99 4.24
N ILE A 198 0.87 -17.93 5.07
CA ILE A 198 0.48 -16.72 5.78
C ILE A 198 1.25 -16.67 7.10
N ASP A 199 2.09 -15.66 7.27
CA ASP A 199 2.86 -15.44 8.50
C ASP A 199 1.92 -14.98 9.63
N ARG A 200 1.14 -13.94 9.36
CA ARG A 200 0.20 -13.41 10.33
C ARG A 200 -0.96 -12.67 9.66
N VAL A 201 -2.03 -12.48 10.41
CA VAL A 201 -3.14 -11.61 10.07
C VAL A 201 -3.27 -10.59 11.19
N GLU A 202 -3.25 -9.32 10.85
CA GLU A 202 -3.39 -8.20 11.77
C GLU A 202 -4.74 -7.52 11.53
N LEU A 203 -5.53 -7.39 12.58
CA LEU A 203 -6.76 -6.61 12.57
C LEU A 203 -6.50 -5.26 13.24
N LEU A 204 -6.60 -4.20 12.46
CA LEU A 204 -6.44 -2.84 12.94
C LEU A 204 -7.81 -2.16 13.07
N LYS A 205 -7.96 -1.37 14.13
CA LYS A 205 -9.12 -0.50 14.31
C LYS A 205 -8.62 0.90 14.61
N ASN A 206 -9.02 1.86 13.79
CA ASN A 206 -8.51 3.23 13.88
C ASN A 206 -6.97 3.27 13.88
N ASN A 207 -6.34 2.51 12.98
CA ASN A 207 -4.88 2.35 12.86
C ASN A 207 -4.17 1.75 14.10
N VAL A 208 -4.92 1.21 15.04
CA VAL A 208 -4.36 0.54 16.24
C VAL A 208 -4.59 -0.96 16.12
N LEU A 209 -3.55 -1.74 16.37
CA LEU A 209 -3.62 -3.20 16.38
C LEU A 209 -4.56 -3.68 17.49
N GLU A 210 -5.68 -4.28 17.12
CA GLU A 210 -6.66 -4.88 18.05
C GLU A 210 -6.40 -6.37 18.24
N GLU A 211 -6.08 -7.08 17.15
CA GLU A 211 -5.85 -8.52 17.18
C GLU A 211 -4.78 -8.93 16.19
N MET A 212 -3.96 -9.89 16.59
CA MET A 212 -2.97 -10.52 15.72
C MET A 212 -3.12 -12.03 15.79
N ILE A 213 -3.36 -12.65 14.64
CA ILE A 213 -3.40 -14.10 14.48
C ILE A 213 -2.12 -14.52 13.80
N VAL A 214 -1.30 -15.27 14.51
CA VAL A 214 -0.01 -15.75 14.00
C VAL A 214 -0.08 -17.22 13.65
N HIS A 215 0.84 -17.65 12.79
CA HIS A 215 0.99 -19.06 12.45
C HIS A 215 1.34 -19.88 13.71
N SER A 216 0.67 -21.01 13.89
CA SER A 216 0.82 -21.87 15.08
C SER A 216 2.07 -22.75 15.08
N GLY A 217 2.97 -22.58 14.08
CA GLY A 217 4.15 -23.41 13.91
C GLY A 217 3.90 -24.75 13.21
N SER A 218 2.66 -25.02 12.79
CA SER A 218 2.31 -26.27 12.10
C SER A 218 1.96 -26.02 10.64
N TRP A 219 2.97 -25.76 9.83
CA TRP A 219 2.85 -25.78 8.37
C TRP A 219 2.37 -27.17 7.93
N GLU A 220 1.43 -27.24 7.03
CA GLU A 220 0.89 -28.50 6.50
C GLU A 220 0.19 -29.40 7.54
N ASN A 221 -0.42 -28.83 8.57
CA ASN A 221 -1.07 -29.57 9.66
C ASN A 221 -0.15 -30.56 10.42
N LYS A 222 1.17 -30.44 10.30
CA LYS A 222 2.12 -31.25 11.06
C LYS A 222 2.31 -30.64 12.44
N LYS A 223 1.93 -31.36 13.49
CA LYS A 223 2.32 -30.99 14.85
C LYS A 223 3.82 -31.24 15.02
N ILE A 224 4.55 -30.22 15.45
CA ILE A 224 5.95 -30.33 15.81
C ILE A 224 6.00 -30.91 17.24
N ALA A 225 6.75 -31.97 17.43
CA ALA A 225 6.97 -32.53 18.76
C ALA A 225 7.94 -31.65 19.55
N ASP A 226 7.81 -31.63 20.88
CA ASP A 226 8.61 -30.77 21.76
C ASP A 226 10.12 -31.02 21.67
N ASP A 227 10.52 -32.21 21.22
CA ASP A 227 11.91 -32.63 21.00
C ASP A 227 12.35 -32.61 19.53
N GLU A 228 11.49 -32.18 18.62
CA GLU A 228 11.80 -32.13 17.18
C GLU A 228 12.68 -30.94 16.86
N VAL A 229 13.80 -31.19 16.18
CA VAL A 229 14.67 -30.11 15.65
C VAL A 229 14.11 -29.65 14.31
N ILE A 230 13.73 -28.38 14.26
CA ILE A 230 13.22 -27.75 13.05
C ILE A 230 14.22 -26.73 12.49
N ARG A 231 14.15 -26.48 11.19
CA ARG A 231 14.83 -25.36 10.55
C ARG A 231 13.86 -24.22 10.42
N VAL A 232 14.28 -23.06 10.89
CA VAL A 232 13.50 -21.82 10.79
C VAL A 232 14.30 -20.81 9.97
N LYS A 233 13.65 -20.17 9.01
CA LYS A 233 14.16 -18.97 8.35
C LYS A 233 13.36 -17.80 8.90
N PHE A 234 14.03 -16.75 9.31
CA PHE A 234 13.42 -15.47 9.64
C PHE A 234 14.19 -14.34 8.98
N THR A 235 13.49 -13.27 8.66
CA THR A 235 14.05 -12.07 8.09
C THR A 235 13.93 -10.96 9.13
N VAL A 236 15.01 -10.22 9.31
CA VAL A 236 15.04 -9.02 10.15
C VAL A 236 15.40 -7.86 9.25
N GLU A 237 14.53 -6.87 9.20
CA GLU A 237 14.75 -5.63 8.47
C GLU A 237 15.01 -4.52 9.47
N PHE A 238 16.06 -3.77 9.26
CA PHE A 238 16.41 -2.64 10.09
C PHE A 238 17.28 -1.65 9.32
N GLY A 239 17.32 -0.45 9.81
CA GLY A 239 18.12 0.59 9.22
C GLY A 239 17.27 1.52 8.36
N TRP A 240 17.75 2.72 8.27
CA TRP A 240 17.26 3.74 7.38
C TRP A 240 18.46 4.65 7.06
N GLY A 241 18.56 5.08 5.84
CA GLY A 241 19.61 6.01 5.46
C GLY A 241 19.38 6.56 4.06
N PRO A 242 19.18 7.85 3.90
CA PRO A 242 19.07 8.48 2.60
C PRO A 242 20.40 8.37 1.85
N ASN A 243 20.33 8.39 0.54
CA ASN A 243 21.53 8.42 -0.28
C ASN A 243 22.25 9.78 -0.11
N PRO A 244 23.47 9.85 0.42
CA PRO A 244 24.14 11.12 0.71
C PRO A 244 24.47 11.94 -0.55
N ARG A 245 24.40 11.35 -1.73
CA ARG A 245 24.55 12.06 -3.02
C ARG A 245 23.43 13.07 -3.26
N PHE A 246 22.22 12.74 -2.81
CA PHE A 246 21.02 13.57 -3.01
C PHE A 246 20.67 14.37 -1.75
N TYR A 247 21.04 13.86 -0.57
CA TYR A 247 20.66 14.43 0.73
C TYR A 247 21.92 14.70 1.57
N LYS A 248 22.66 15.72 1.20
CA LYS A 248 23.95 16.05 1.83
C LYS A 248 23.89 16.35 3.31
N ASP A 249 22.73 16.80 3.77
CA ASP A 249 22.51 17.25 5.16
C ASP A 249 21.89 16.16 6.04
N MET A 250 21.60 14.98 5.47
CA MET A 250 21.06 13.87 6.24
C MET A 250 22.16 12.98 6.79
N LEU A 251 22.05 12.66 8.07
CA LEU A 251 23.01 11.81 8.76
C LEU A 251 22.81 10.35 8.33
N VAL A 252 23.88 9.73 7.87
CA VAL A 252 23.98 8.27 7.75
C VAL A 252 24.02 7.69 9.15
N LYS A 253 23.17 6.67 9.43
CA LYS A 253 23.18 5.94 10.69
C LYS A 253 23.91 4.63 10.52
N GLU A 254 24.80 4.35 11.46
CA GLU A 254 25.39 3.02 11.64
C GLU A 254 24.52 2.22 12.59
N TRP A 255 24.24 0.97 12.23
CA TRP A 255 23.41 0.07 12.99
C TRP A 255 24.23 -1.12 13.42
N ASP A 256 24.34 -1.31 14.72
CA ASP A 256 24.93 -2.48 15.35
C ASP A 256 23.84 -3.28 16.05
N GLY A 257 23.86 -4.59 15.86
CA GLY A 257 22.88 -5.48 16.47
C GLY A 257 23.49 -6.82 16.88
N SER A 258 22.80 -7.52 17.75
CA SER A 258 23.15 -8.89 18.10
C SER A 258 21.92 -9.79 18.00
N LEU A 259 22.14 -11.00 17.50
CA LEU A 259 21.12 -12.05 17.43
C LEU A 259 21.49 -13.15 18.43
N ASN A 260 20.59 -13.38 19.41
CA ASN A 260 20.73 -14.49 20.33
C ASN A 260 19.76 -15.62 19.90
N VAL A 261 20.28 -16.80 19.66
CA VAL A 261 19.51 -17.96 19.21
C VAL A 261 19.75 -19.12 20.15
N GLU A 262 18.68 -19.70 20.68
CA GLU A 262 18.74 -21.00 21.34
C GLU A 262 18.73 -22.10 20.27
N GLY A 263 19.89 -22.39 19.70
CA GLY A 263 20.02 -23.35 18.64
C GLY A 263 21.28 -23.15 17.81
N LYS A 264 21.35 -23.78 16.64
CA LYS A 264 22.48 -23.69 15.72
C LYS A 264 22.16 -22.73 14.59
N LEU A 265 22.91 -21.65 14.47
CA LEU A 265 22.88 -20.80 13.30
C LEU A 265 23.48 -21.54 12.09
N LEU A 266 22.73 -21.65 11.01
CA LEU A 266 23.13 -22.38 9.80
C LEU A 266 23.71 -21.45 8.73
N SER A 267 23.06 -20.29 8.49
CA SER A 267 23.53 -19.27 7.55
C SER A 267 23.00 -17.89 7.96
N ILE A 268 23.66 -16.86 7.48
CA ILE A 268 23.18 -15.48 7.48
C ILE A 268 23.42 -14.94 6.08
N ASP A 269 22.35 -14.47 5.47
CA ASP A 269 22.40 -13.81 4.19
C ASP A 269 22.04 -12.32 4.38
N LYS A 270 22.72 -11.44 3.64
CA LYS A 270 22.40 -10.02 3.60
C LYS A 270 21.68 -9.69 2.32
N GLU A 271 20.60 -8.94 2.44
CA GLU A 271 19.88 -8.40 1.30
C GLU A 271 19.60 -6.91 1.54
N TRP A 272 19.73 -6.11 0.50
CA TRP A 272 19.44 -4.68 0.57
C TRP A 272 18.06 -4.43 -0.03
N ASN A 273 17.14 -3.90 0.77
CA ASN A 273 15.76 -3.71 0.36
C ASN A 273 15.58 -2.51 -0.58
N SER A 274 16.45 -1.52 -0.51
CA SER A 274 16.28 -0.34 -1.35
C SER A 274 17.35 -0.23 -2.42
N TYR A 275 16.89 0.05 -3.62
CA TYR A 275 17.74 0.32 -4.77
C TYR A 275 18.52 1.63 -4.54
N GLY A 276 19.82 1.54 -4.53
CA GLY A 276 20.69 2.71 -4.34
C GLY A 276 21.13 3.01 -2.91
N GLN A 277 20.62 2.28 -1.92
CA GLN A 277 21.08 2.37 -0.53
C GLN A 277 22.23 1.38 -0.23
N LYS A 278 23.05 1.11 -1.17
CA LYS A 278 24.28 0.37 -0.87
C LYS A 278 25.14 1.23 0.03
N LEU A 279 25.42 0.72 1.22
CA LEU A 279 26.47 1.29 2.04
C LEU A 279 27.81 1.18 1.28
N TYR A 280 28.49 2.25 1.21
CA TYR A 280 29.84 2.34 0.65
C TYR A 280 30.85 1.93 1.71
#